data_dce37487ecc8af3ffa217ede2c07e69e
#
_entry.id   dce37487ecc8af3ffa217ede2c07e69e
#
_cell.length_a   1.000
_cell.length_b   1.000
_cell.length_c   1.000
_cell.angle_alpha   90.00
_cell.angle_beta   90.00
_cell.angle_gamma   90.00
#
_symmetry.space_group_name_H-M   'P 1'
#
loop_
_entity.id
_entity.type
_entity.pdbx_description
1 polymer ?
#
loop_
_entity_poly.entity_id
_entity_poly.type
_entity_poly.pdbx_seq_one_letter_code
_entity_poly.pdbx_strand_id
1 'polypeptide(L)'
;MYYYQKSGDSLFCIGYENPTTFIIYQKPELLLTFPISQGYTVYDYFEGKGNYCNYLNIHLRGKTTITADASGKLILPDGDTIQNVLRTYTHKYIHQQTQPQKKLDNSSYIDTIPFTINKDSIDYLIANDSVHIEMEIWRWYASGYRYPIFETIKSTIYKLGTPYEHFSTSFAYMPSEQYYDLPYDAENQRQREIKQQGKDWKEERDNKDTPNILIDYQIQVYNNDLQVYYELKESSHISIILYNIQGEQLSAIQKYNQSSGVYNLIIKIGDSPKGKYILQIVVGNKKYGEKVIKK
;
A
#
# COMPACT_ATOMS: atom_id res chain seq x y z
N MET A 1 -11.84 -9.69 -6.66
CA MET A 1 -11.70 -8.73 -7.80
C MET A 1 -12.36 -7.43 -7.41
N TYR A 2 -11.77 -6.27 -7.77
CA TYR A 2 -12.39 -4.95 -7.57
C TYR A 2 -12.75 -4.36 -8.92
N TYR A 3 -13.88 -3.67 -8.97
CA TYR A 3 -14.40 -3.04 -10.18
C TYR A 3 -14.28 -1.53 -10.05
N TYR A 4 -13.58 -0.90 -11.00
CA TYR A 4 -13.31 0.53 -10.99
C TYR A 4 -13.95 1.21 -12.19
N GLN A 5 -14.37 2.44 -11.99
CA GLN A 5 -14.90 3.30 -13.04
C GLN A 5 -14.27 4.69 -12.94
N LYS A 6 -13.75 5.18 -14.06
CA LYS A 6 -13.38 6.59 -14.20
C LYS A 6 -14.58 7.36 -14.74
N SER A 7 -14.97 8.42 -14.08
CA SER A 7 -16.03 9.33 -14.52
C SER A 7 -15.56 10.76 -14.31
N GLY A 8 -15.44 11.51 -15.41
CA GLY A 8 -14.83 12.85 -15.39
C GLY A 8 -13.43 12.81 -14.79
N ASP A 9 -13.21 13.64 -13.79
CA ASP A 9 -11.93 13.77 -13.08
C ASP A 9 -11.83 12.88 -11.84
N SER A 10 -12.68 11.85 -11.72
CA SER A 10 -12.74 11.02 -10.53
C SER A 10 -12.66 9.53 -10.87
N LEU A 11 -12.00 8.78 -10.00
CA LEU A 11 -11.93 7.32 -10.01
C LEU A 11 -12.79 6.79 -8.86
N PHE A 12 -13.67 5.87 -9.18
CA PHE A 12 -14.59 5.24 -8.24
C PHE A 12 -14.42 3.74 -8.18
N CYS A 13 -14.67 3.15 -7.01
CA CYS A 13 -14.96 1.74 -6.88
C CYS A 13 -16.48 1.55 -6.99
N ILE A 14 -16.91 0.71 -7.93
CA ILE A 14 -18.32 0.41 -8.18
C ILE A 14 -18.76 -0.92 -7.60
N GLY A 15 -17.82 -1.71 -7.08
CA GLY A 15 -18.10 -2.99 -6.44
C GLY A 15 -16.85 -3.85 -6.27
N TYR A 16 -17.00 -4.92 -5.54
CA TYR A 16 -15.98 -5.96 -5.44
C TYR A 16 -16.58 -7.34 -5.21
N GLU A 17 -15.82 -8.36 -5.58
CA GLU A 17 -16.15 -9.75 -5.30
C GLU A 17 -14.91 -10.56 -4.90
N ASN A 18 -15.15 -11.54 -4.07
CA ASN A 18 -14.25 -12.63 -3.73
C ASN A 18 -15.06 -13.94 -3.61
N PRO A 19 -14.49 -15.11 -3.35
CA PRO A 19 -15.22 -16.37 -3.29
C PRO A 19 -16.41 -16.40 -2.32
N THR A 20 -16.44 -15.53 -1.32
CA THR A 20 -17.46 -15.51 -0.28
C THR A 20 -18.35 -14.27 -0.29
N THR A 21 -17.86 -13.17 -0.88
CA THR A 21 -18.52 -11.86 -0.76
C THR A 21 -18.67 -11.21 -2.12
N PHE A 22 -19.85 -10.66 -2.35
CA PHE A 22 -20.17 -9.86 -3.53
C PHE A 22 -20.85 -8.56 -3.09
N ILE A 23 -20.30 -7.42 -3.49
CA ILE A 23 -20.84 -6.08 -3.18
C ILE A 23 -20.90 -5.24 -4.45
N ILE A 24 -22.05 -4.59 -4.65
CA ILE A 24 -22.22 -3.53 -5.67
C ILE A 24 -22.51 -2.22 -4.95
N TYR A 25 -21.77 -1.18 -5.31
CA TYR A 25 -22.01 0.18 -4.81
C TYR A 25 -23.08 0.88 -5.67
N GLN A 26 -24.23 1.18 -5.10
CA GLN A 26 -25.28 1.99 -5.71
C GLN A 26 -24.88 3.47 -5.69
N LYS A 27 -24.20 3.90 -4.63
CA LYS A 27 -23.42 5.12 -4.61
C LYS A 27 -21.95 4.73 -4.58
N PRO A 28 -21.23 4.87 -5.71
CA PRO A 28 -19.84 4.46 -5.81
C PRO A 28 -18.94 5.11 -4.76
N GLU A 29 -17.94 4.38 -4.32
CA GLU A 29 -16.93 4.90 -3.41
C GLU A 29 -15.89 5.70 -4.18
N LEU A 30 -15.66 6.95 -3.81
CA LEU A 30 -14.59 7.77 -4.35
C LEU A 30 -13.23 7.24 -3.90
N LEU A 31 -12.32 6.99 -4.86
CA LEU A 31 -10.96 6.51 -4.62
C LEU A 31 -9.90 7.57 -4.86
N LEU A 32 -10.12 8.45 -5.85
CA LEU A 32 -9.16 9.47 -6.24
C LEU A 32 -9.82 10.51 -7.14
N THR A 33 -9.31 11.74 -7.10
CA THR A 33 -9.68 12.83 -8.01
C THR A 33 -8.45 13.31 -8.76
N PHE A 34 -8.64 13.84 -9.97
CA PHE A 34 -7.56 14.33 -10.81
C PHE A 34 -7.86 15.76 -11.30
N PRO A 35 -6.89 16.68 -11.40
CA PRO A 35 -5.52 16.51 -10.88
C PRO A 35 -5.49 16.53 -9.35
N ILE A 36 -4.50 15.85 -8.76
CA ILE A 36 -4.28 15.85 -7.33
C ILE A 36 -2.85 16.28 -7.02
N SER A 37 -2.68 17.14 -6.02
CA SER A 37 -1.39 17.62 -5.54
C SER A 37 -1.34 17.64 -4.02
N GLN A 38 -0.15 17.68 -3.47
CA GLN A 38 0.04 17.74 -2.02
C GLN A 38 -0.78 18.87 -1.38
N GLY A 39 -1.43 18.56 -0.26
CA GLY A 39 -2.32 19.46 0.49
C GLY A 39 -3.78 19.40 0.05
N TYR A 40 -4.09 18.73 -1.06
CA TYR A 40 -5.48 18.57 -1.50
C TYR A 40 -6.21 17.55 -0.63
N THR A 41 -7.45 17.88 -0.23
CA THR A 41 -8.33 16.99 0.51
C THR A 41 -9.71 16.97 -0.11
N VAL A 42 -10.28 15.78 -0.25
CA VAL A 42 -11.65 15.56 -0.72
C VAL A 42 -12.32 14.49 0.12
N TYR A 43 -13.63 14.57 0.25
CA TYR A 43 -14.43 13.53 0.88
C TYR A 43 -15.68 13.23 0.06
N ASP A 44 -16.18 12.00 0.19
CA ASP A 44 -17.46 11.59 -0.36
C ASP A 44 -18.07 10.48 0.49
N TYR A 45 -19.35 10.23 0.26
CA TYR A 45 -20.12 9.16 0.89
C TYR A 45 -20.34 8.04 -0.10
N PHE A 46 -20.42 6.82 0.39
CA PHE A 46 -20.69 5.66 -0.42
C PHE A 46 -21.77 4.77 0.22
N GLU A 47 -22.45 4.03 -0.62
CA GLU A 47 -23.45 3.04 -0.19
C GLU A 47 -23.44 1.84 -1.13
N GLY A 48 -23.36 0.64 -0.57
CA GLY A 48 -23.30 -0.61 -1.31
C GLY A 48 -24.10 -1.73 -0.66
N LYS A 49 -24.57 -2.63 -1.48
CA LYS A 49 -25.29 -3.83 -1.07
C LYS A 49 -24.68 -5.06 -1.71
N GLY A 50 -24.85 -6.18 -1.04
CA GLY A 50 -24.42 -7.46 -1.55
C GLY A 50 -24.74 -8.61 -0.62
N ASN A 51 -23.97 -9.66 -0.75
CA ASN A 51 -24.18 -10.85 0.07
C ASN A 51 -22.85 -11.50 0.49
N TYR A 52 -22.94 -12.29 1.56
CA TYR A 52 -21.87 -13.16 2.02
C TYR A 52 -22.35 -14.62 1.96
N CYS A 53 -21.62 -15.44 1.21
CA CYS A 53 -21.86 -16.87 1.00
C CYS A 53 -23.31 -17.21 0.58
N ASN A 54 -24.08 -16.26 0.02
CA ASN A 54 -25.52 -16.39 -0.27
C ASN A 54 -26.41 -16.71 0.95
N TYR A 55 -25.92 -16.41 2.17
CA TYR A 55 -26.68 -16.59 3.41
C TYR A 55 -27.02 -15.28 4.10
N LEU A 56 -26.15 -14.28 3.97
CA LEU A 56 -26.33 -12.98 4.60
C LEU A 56 -26.38 -11.89 3.54
N ASN A 57 -27.39 -11.03 3.64
CA ASN A 57 -27.36 -9.75 2.95
C ASN A 57 -26.44 -8.79 3.70
N ILE A 58 -25.63 -8.05 2.97
CA ILE A 58 -24.74 -7.01 3.49
C ILE A 58 -25.20 -5.68 2.95
N HIS A 59 -25.25 -4.68 3.83
CA HIS A 59 -25.46 -3.29 3.48
C HIS A 59 -24.31 -2.47 4.08
N LEU A 60 -23.53 -1.84 3.21
CA LEU A 60 -22.40 -0.97 3.56
C LEU A 60 -22.78 0.49 3.33
N ARG A 61 -22.49 1.34 4.30
CA ARG A 61 -22.60 2.79 4.19
C ARG A 61 -21.38 3.41 4.81
N GLY A 62 -20.92 4.51 4.26
CA GLY A 62 -19.76 5.13 4.86
C GLY A 62 -19.35 6.46 4.21
N LYS A 63 -18.26 6.95 4.74
CA LYS A 63 -17.60 8.18 4.31
C LYS A 63 -16.13 7.89 4.06
N THR A 64 -15.65 8.38 2.96
CA THR A 64 -14.23 8.35 2.60
C THR A 64 -13.68 9.77 2.58
N THR A 65 -12.55 9.99 3.26
CA THR A 65 -11.79 11.24 3.19
C THR A 65 -10.40 10.90 2.63
N ILE A 66 -9.99 11.60 1.59
CA ILE A 66 -8.72 11.38 0.89
C ILE A 66 -7.91 12.66 0.96
N THR A 67 -6.70 12.57 1.49
CA THR A 67 -5.76 13.69 1.58
C THR A 67 -4.46 13.32 0.90
N ALA A 68 -3.99 14.16 -0.02
CA ALA A 68 -2.64 14.07 -0.55
C ALA A 68 -1.68 14.67 0.48
N ASP A 69 -1.15 13.84 1.38
CA ASP A 69 -0.51 14.30 2.62
C ASP A 69 1.01 14.47 2.50
N ALA A 70 1.64 13.84 1.51
CA ALA A 70 3.08 13.96 1.31
C ALA A 70 3.49 13.82 -0.16
N SER A 71 4.62 14.41 -0.52
CA SER A 71 5.27 14.21 -1.80
C SER A 71 6.78 14.07 -1.62
N GLY A 72 7.45 13.33 -2.52
CA GLY A 72 8.89 13.14 -2.40
C GLY A 72 9.42 12.01 -3.27
N LYS A 73 10.36 11.26 -2.70
CA LYS A 73 11.02 10.11 -3.32
C LYS A 73 10.62 8.85 -2.59
N LEU A 74 10.34 7.78 -3.33
CA LEU A 74 10.12 6.45 -2.79
C LEU A 74 11.34 5.59 -3.08
N ILE A 75 11.96 5.06 -2.04
CA ILE A 75 13.06 4.12 -2.14
C ILE A 75 12.46 2.71 -2.02
N LEU A 76 12.63 1.91 -3.05
CA LEU A 76 12.14 0.54 -3.08
C LEU A 76 13.12 -0.43 -2.39
N PRO A 77 12.67 -1.62 -1.98
CA PRO A 77 13.52 -2.61 -1.32
C PRO A 77 14.72 -3.07 -2.14
N ASP A 78 14.61 -3.07 -3.47
CA ASP A 78 15.68 -3.37 -4.42
C ASP A 78 16.71 -2.23 -4.56
N GLY A 79 16.51 -1.13 -3.82
CA GLY A 79 17.36 0.07 -3.86
C GLY A 79 16.98 1.06 -4.95
N ASP A 80 16.05 0.74 -5.81
CA ASP A 80 15.56 1.67 -6.83
C ASP A 80 14.84 2.87 -6.19
N THR A 81 15.00 4.04 -6.77
CA THR A 81 14.41 5.28 -6.25
C THR A 81 13.49 5.90 -7.27
N ILE A 82 12.22 5.98 -6.93
CA ILE A 82 11.21 6.65 -7.76
C ILE A 82 11.07 8.09 -7.32
N GLN A 83 11.21 8.99 -8.28
CA GLN A 83 11.09 10.44 -8.06
C GLN A 83 9.63 10.89 -8.21
N ASN A 84 9.32 12.07 -7.65
CA ASN A 84 8.04 12.73 -7.80
C ASN A 84 6.85 11.84 -7.39
N VAL A 85 7.02 11.13 -6.28
CA VAL A 85 5.95 10.30 -5.71
C VAL A 85 5.04 11.16 -4.86
N LEU A 86 3.73 10.99 -5.05
CA LEU A 86 2.69 11.57 -4.23
C LEU A 86 2.12 10.48 -3.32
N ARG A 87 2.04 10.74 -2.02
CA ARG A 87 1.34 9.88 -1.07
C ARG A 87 -0.06 10.42 -0.82
N THR A 88 -1.05 9.53 -0.89
CA THR A 88 -2.40 9.83 -0.42
C THR A 88 -2.68 9.04 0.86
N TYR A 89 -3.29 9.70 1.82
CA TYR A 89 -3.88 9.10 3.00
C TYR A 89 -5.38 9.08 2.84
N THR A 90 -5.98 7.90 2.92
CA THR A 90 -7.43 7.71 2.87
C THR A 90 -7.91 7.22 4.23
N HIS A 91 -8.79 7.97 4.86
CA HIS A 91 -9.53 7.53 6.03
C HIS A 91 -10.96 7.20 5.60
N LYS A 92 -11.37 5.97 5.90
CA LYS A 92 -12.67 5.44 5.55
C LYS A 92 -13.38 4.98 6.82
N TYR A 93 -14.58 5.51 7.02
CA TYR A 93 -15.50 5.05 8.05
C TYR A 93 -16.60 4.20 7.41
N ILE A 94 -16.84 3.01 7.94
CA ILE A 94 -17.78 2.04 7.37
C ILE A 94 -18.74 1.57 8.44
N HIS A 95 -20.01 1.80 8.20
CA HIS A 95 -21.12 1.16 8.89
C HIS A 95 -21.57 -0.05 8.06
N GLN A 96 -21.47 -1.25 8.63
CA GLN A 96 -21.89 -2.48 7.99
C GLN A 96 -23.06 -3.08 8.74
N GLN A 97 -24.16 -3.29 8.04
CA GLN A 97 -25.32 -4.01 8.53
C GLN A 97 -25.46 -5.34 7.79
N THR A 98 -25.68 -6.40 8.55
CA THR A 98 -25.92 -7.74 7.98
C THR A 98 -27.23 -8.29 8.47
N GLN A 99 -27.93 -9.04 7.61
CA GLN A 99 -29.13 -9.77 7.97
C GLN A 99 -29.23 -11.09 7.19
N PRO A 100 -29.82 -12.15 7.80
CA PRO A 100 -30.05 -13.40 7.10
C PRO A 100 -30.90 -13.18 5.84
N GLN A 101 -30.58 -13.86 4.76
CA GLN A 101 -31.42 -13.89 3.59
C GLN A 101 -32.73 -14.65 3.92
N LYS A 102 -33.86 -14.00 3.78
CA LYS A 102 -35.18 -14.65 3.88
C LYS A 102 -35.51 -15.25 2.52
N LYS A 103 -35.65 -16.58 2.46
CA LYS A 103 -36.27 -17.25 1.32
C LYS A 103 -37.76 -17.05 1.42
N LEU A 104 -38.35 -16.36 0.45
CA LEU A 104 -39.78 -16.51 0.21
C LEU A 104 -40.00 -17.79 -0.59
N ASP A 105 -41.04 -18.55 -0.26
CA ASP A 105 -41.48 -19.68 -1.06
C ASP A 105 -41.63 -19.25 -2.52
N ASN A 106 -40.80 -19.83 -3.39
CA ASN A 106 -40.65 -19.52 -4.81
C ASN A 106 -39.83 -18.27 -5.20
N SER A 107 -38.51 -18.27 -4.95
CA SER A 107 -37.48 -17.68 -5.79
C SER A 107 -37.08 -16.21 -5.69
N SER A 108 -37.62 -15.41 -4.78
CA SER A 108 -37.15 -14.01 -4.67
C SER A 108 -36.61 -13.69 -3.30
N TYR A 109 -35.36 -13.25 -3.22
CA TYR A 109 -34.80 -12.68 -2.00
C TYR A 109 -35.32 -11.26 -1.82
N ILE A 110 -35.90 -10.96 -0.66
CA ILE A 110 -36.30 -9.59 -0.32
C ILE A 110 -35.22 -8.98 0.52
N ASP A 111 -34.58 -7.95 -0.02
CA ASP A 111 -33.76 -7.04 0.76
C ASP A 111 -34.69 -6.02 1.42
N THR A 112 -34.89 -6.17 2.72
CA THR A 112 -35.76 -5.31 3.51
C THR A 112 -35.06 -4.06 4.04
N ILE A 113 -33.73 -3.89 3.77
CA ILE A 113 -33.02 -2.70 4.18
C ILE A 113 -33.32 -1.58 3.18
N PRO A 114 -33.97 -0.48 3.60
CA PRO A 114 -34.27 0.62 2.70
C PRO A 114 -32.96 1.26 2.20
N PHE A 115 -32.98 1.63 0.95
CA PHE A 115 -31.88 2.38 0.34
C PHE A 115 -31.95 3.84 0.78
N THR A 116 -30.88 4.39 1.32
CA THR A 116 -30.85 5.78 1.80
C THR A 116 -29.59 6.47 1.29
N ILE A 117 -29.73 7.23 0.19
CA ILE A 117 -28.63 8.06 -0.35
C ILE A 117 -28.53 9.42 0.39
N ASN A 118 -29.04 9.52 1.61
CA ASN A 118 -29.02 10.78 2.34
C ASN A 118 -27.73 10.89 3.16
N LYS A 119 -26.93 11.94 2.87
CA LYS A 119 -25.70 12.24 3.59
C LYS A 119 -25.94 12.39 5.09
N ASP A 120 -26.99 13.08 5.48
CA ASP A 120 -27.33 13.32 6.88
C ASP A 120 -27.61 11.99 7.62
N SER A 121 -28.22 11.03 6.94
CA SER A 121 -28.45 9.69 7.49
C SER A 121 -27.16 8.91 7.69
N ILE A 122 -26.20 9.06 6.78
CA ILE A 122 -24.88 8.41 6.91
C ILE A 122 -24.09 9.06 8.04
N ASP A 123 -24.07 10.39 8.13
CA ASP A 123 -23.40 11.10 9.24
C ASP A 123 -24.05 10.77 10.60
N TYR A 124 -25.38 10.62 10.65
CA TYR A 124 -26.08 10.17 11.85
C TYR A 124 -25.66 8.74 12.24
N LEU A 125 -25.58 7.81 11.30
CA LEU A 125 -25.12 6.45 11.55
C LEU A 125 -23.67 6.44 12.06
N ILE A 126 -22.78 7.20 11.43
CA ILE A 126 -21.39 7.33 11.84
C ILE A 126 -21.27 7.84 13.29
N ALA A 127 -22.08 8.85 13.64
CA ALA A 127 -22.05 9.45 14.98
C ALA A 127 -22.63 8.56 16.08
N ASN A 128 -23.55 7.66 15.73
CA ASN A 128 -24.32 6.84 16.70
C ASN A 128 -24.04 5.34 16.59
N ASP A 129 -23.04 4.94 15.79
CA ASP A 129 -22.75 3.54 15.55
C ASP A 129 -22.02 2.90 16.73
N SER A 130 -22.60 1.84 17.28
CA SER A 130 -21.97 1.06 18.36
C SER A 130 -20.90 0.09 17.82
N VAL A 131 -20.95 -0.26 16.54
CA VAL A 131 -19.97 -1.13 15.87
C VAL A 131 -19.71 -0.60 14.48
N HIS A 132 -18.47 -0.17 14.23
CA HIS A 132 -18.05 0.32 12.93
C HIS A 132 -16.64 -0.16 12.57
N ILE A 133 -16.29 0.01 11.32
CA ILE A 133 -14.97 -0.29 10.80
C ILE A 133 -14.33 1.01 10.34
N GLU A 134 -13.13 1.27 10.81
CA GLU A 134 -12.28 2.32 10.26
C GLU A 134 -11.15 1.71 9.43
N MET A 135 -10.90 2.30 8.27
CA MET A 135 -9.77 1.91 7.43
C MET A 135 -8.90 3.13 7.16
N GLU A 136 -7.64 2.97 7.44
CA GLU A 136 -6.58 3.92 7.12
C GLU A 136 -5.74 3.33 6.00
N ILE A 137 -5.65 4.02 4.86
CA ILE A 137 -4.98 3.51 3.66
C ILE A 137 -4.00 4.55 3.17
N TRP A 138 -2.73 4.18 3.05
CA TRP A 138 -1.69 5.00 2.44
C TRP A 138 -1.32 4.42 1.10
N ARG A 139 -1.35 5.25 0.05
CA ARG A 139 -0.99 4.87 -1.31
C ARG A 139 0.05 5.82 -1.88
N TRP A 140 1.07 5.26 -2.51
CA TRP A 140 2.14 6.00 -3.15
C TRP A 140 2.00 5.91 -4.66
N TYR A 141 1.77 7.06 -5.29
CA TYR A 141 1.57 7.19 -6.72
C TYR A 141 2.74 7.90 -7.38
N ALA A 142 3.11 7.50 -8.59
CA ALA A 142 4.03 8.24 -9.45
C ALA A 142 3.49 8.29 -10.87
N SER A 143 3.79 9.37 -11.60
CA SER A 143 3.37 9.48 -12.99
C SER A 143 3.98 8.37 -13.84
N GLY A 144 3.23 7.85 -14.83
CA GLY A 144 3.65 6.74 -15.67
C GLY A 144 3.29 5.36 -15.13
N TYR A 145 2.75 5.26 -13.93
CA TYR A 145 2.28 3.99 -13.34
C TYR A 145 0.76 4.02 -13.19
N ARG A 146 0.12 2.93 -13.57
CA ARG A 146 -1.35 2.80 -13.54
C ARG A 146 -1.89 2.64 -12.12
N TYR A 147 -1.17 1.89 -11.29
CA TYR A 147 -1.55 1.58 -9.92
C TYR A 147 -0.61 2.25 -8.93
N PRO A 148 -0.98 2.39 -7.66
CA PRO A 148 -0.04 2.80 -6.64
C PRO A 148 1.17 1.85 -6.64
N ILE A 149 2.36 2.38 -6.45
CA ILE A 149 3.59 1.57 -6.39
C ILE A 149 3.62 0.80 -5.09
N PHE A 150 3.11 1.41 -4.03
CA PHE A 150 3.02 0.81 -2.72
C PHE A 150 1.71 1.20 -2.05
N GLU A 151 1.14 0.29 -1.27
CA GLU A 151 -0.07 0.52 -0.50
C GLU A 151 0.08 -0.10 0.89
N THR A 152 -0.35 0.62 1.92
CA THR A 152 -0.51 0.09 3.28
C THR A 152 -1.95 0.28 3.71
N ILE A 153 -2.56 -0.76 4.23
CA ILE A 153 -3.93 -0.76 4.74
C ILE A 153 -3.90 -1.14 6.21
N LYS A 154 -4.53 -0.34 7.04
CA LYS A 154 -4.86 -0.67 8.43
C LYS A 154 -6.38 -0.63 8.56
N SER A 155 -6.98 -1.69 9.04
CA SER A 155 -8.42 -1.80 9.33
C SER A 155 -8.62 -2.07 10.80
N THR A 156 -9.48 -1.32 11.44
CA THR A 156 -9.80 -1.46 12.88
C THR A 156 -11.30 -1.56 13.05
N ILE A 157 -11.76 -2.60 13.73
CA ILE A 157 -13.16 -2.74 14.15
C ILE A 157 -13.30 -2.09 15.52
N TYR A 158 -14.23 -1.17 15.66
CA TYR A 158 -14.59 -0.55 16.92
C TYR A 158 -15.91 -1.12 17.46
N LYS A 159 -15.96 -1.34 18.78
CA LYS A 159 -17.18 -1.65 19.52
C LYS A 159 -17.33 -0.67 20.68
N LEU A 160 -18.43 0.05 20.70
CA LEU A 160 -18.72 1.06 21.73
C LEU A 160 -17.56 2.06 21.90
N GLY A 161 -16.98 2.52 20.79
CA GLY A 161 -15.87 3.45 20.76
C GLY A 161 -14.51 2.88 21.17
N THR A 162 -14.43 1.58 21.44
CA THR A 162 -13.16 0.92 21.83
C THR A 162 -12.66 0.04 20.66
N PRO A 163 -11.36 0.12 20.30
CA PRO A 163 -10.79 -0.79 19.31
C PRO A 163 -10.89 -2.24 19.79
N TYR A 164 -11.53 -3.09 19.00
CA TYR A 164 -11.75 -4.49 19.33
C TYR A 164 -10.80 -5.41 18.57
N GLU A 165 -10.64 -5.19 17.29
CA GLU A 165 -9.81 -6.00 16.40
C GLU A 165 -9.16 -5.10 15.36
N HIS A 166 -7.91 -5.37 15.02
CA HIS A 166 -7.21 -4.65 13.99
C HIS A 166 -6.47 -5.60 13.04
N PHE A 167 -6.37 -5.19 11.79
CA PHE A 167 -5.64 -5.87 10.73
C PHE A 167 -4.77 -4.86 10.00
N SER A 168 -3.54 -5.24 9.70
CA SER A 168 -2.65 -4.42 8.90
C SER A 168 -1.96 -5.25 7.82
N THR A 169 -1.91 -4.70 6.61
CA THR A 169 -1.24 -5.32 5.48
C THR A 169 -0.63 -4.27 4.57
N SER A 170 0.33 -4.69 3.74
CA SER A 170 0.93 -3.84 2.73
C SER A 170 1.14 -4.60 1.44
N PHE A 171 1.02 -3.89 0.33
CA PHE A 171 1.21 -4.40 -1.02
C PHE A 171 2.23 -3.54 -1.75
N ALA A 172 3.17 -4.17 -2.44
CA ALA A 172 4.04 -3.52 -3.39
C ALA A 172 3.62 -3.98 -4.79
N TYR A 173 3.28 -3.02 -5.63
CA TYR A 173 3.02 -3.28 -7.05
C TYR A 173 4.30 -2.96 -7.80
N MET A 174 5.07 -3.99 -8.11
CA MET A 174 6.37 -3.83 -8.73
C MET A 174 6.27 -3.01 -10.02
N PRO A 175 7.09 -1.97 -10.18
CA PRO A 175 7.05 -1.14 -11.38
C PRO A 175 7.16 -1.93 -12.69
N SER A 176 8.01 -2.97 -12.71
CA SER A 176 8.15 -3.87 -13.85
C SER A 176 6.90 -4.66 -14.20
N GLU A 177 6.05 -4.97 -13.23
CA GLU A 177 4.80 -5.69 -13.42
C GLU A 177 3.65 -4.78 -13.91
N GLN A 178 3.86 -3.46 -13.87
CA GLN A 178 2.89 -2.48 -14.36
C GLN A 178 3.08 -2.10 -15.83
N TYR A 179 4.06 -2.71 -16.52
CA TYR A 179 4.26 -2.56 -17.96
C TYR A 179 3.22 -3.36 -18.75
N TYR A 180 1.97 -2.92 -18.70
CA TYR A 180 0.94 -3.45 -19.59
C TYR A 180 1.01 -2.72 -20.93
N ASP A 181 1.06 -3.49 -21.99
CA ASP A 181 0.84 -2.97 -23.34
C ASP A 181 -0.66 -2.70 -23.53
N LEU A 182 -1.08 -1.52 -23.06
CA LEU A 182 -2.46 -1.06 -23.20
C LEU A 182 -2.55 -0.14 -24.41
N PRO A 183 -3.23 -0.56 -25.51
CA PRO A 183 -3.30 0.22 -26.74
C PRO A 183 -3.90 1.61 -26.59
N TYR A 184 -4.59 1.89 -25.47
CA TYR A 184 -5.24 3.17 -25.17
C TYR A 184 -4.53 3.99 -24.10
N ASP A 185 -3.36 3.58 -23.64
CA ASP A 185 -2.61 4.21 -22.54
C ASP A 185 -1.28 4.83 -23.03
N ALA A 186 -1.33 5.52 -24.19
CA ALA A 186 -0.15 6.05 -24.86
C ALA A 186 0.65 7.05 -23.99
N GLU A 187 -0.02 7.85 -23.15
CA GLU A 187 0.68 8.81 -22.30
C GLU A 187 1.46 8.12 -21.16
N ASN A 188 0.86 7.12 -20.50
CA ASN A 188 1.55 6.35 -19.48
C ASN A 188 2.72 5.55 -20.07
N GLN A 189 2.55 4.99 -21.26
CA GLN A 189 3.62 4.32 -22.00
C GLN A 189 4.78 5.29 -22.28
N ARG A 190 4.48 6.46 -22.83
CA ARG A 190 5.48 7.51 -23.08
C ARG A 190 6.21 7.93 -21.81
N GLN A 191 5.50 8.12 -20.70
CA GLN A 191 6.11 8.47 -19.41
C GLN A 191 7.04 7.36 -18.90
N ARG A 192 6.69 6.09 -19.09
CA ARG A 192 7.54 4.94 -18.76
C ARG A 192 8.80 4.91 -19.62
N GLU A 193 8.65 5.09 -20.93
CA GLU A 193 9.77 5.14 -21.88
C GLU A 193 10.78 6.24 -21.54
N ILE A 194 10.29 7.45 -21.23
CA ILE A 194 11.14 8.58 -20.80
C ILE A 194 11.90 8.23 -19.51
N LYS A 195 11.24 7.58 -18.56
CA LYS A 195 11.89 7.16 -17.31
C LYS A 195 12.90 6.05 -17.52
N GLN A 196 12.58 5.09 -18.39
CA GLN A 196 13.49 3.99 -18.72
C GLN A 196 14.74 4.50 -19.44
N GLN A 197 14.60 5.38 -20.43
CA GLN A 197 15.75 6.06 -21.05
C GLN A 197 16.59 6.81 -20.03
N GLY A 198 15.95 7.51 -19.07
CA GLY A 198 16.66 8.19 -17.98
C GLY A 198 17.39 7.23 -17.02
N LYS A 199 16.90 5.99 -16.85
CA LYS A 199 17.59 4.93 -16.09
C LYS A 199 18.77 4.36 -16.86
N ASP A 200 18.57 4.03 -18.14
CA ASP A 200 19.62 3.49 -18.99
C ASP A 200 20.82 4.45 -19.07
N TRP A 201 20.57 5.77 -19.14
CA TRP A 201 21.61 6.79 -19.09
C TRP A 201 22.32 6.87 -17.72
N LYS A 202 21.61 6.60 -16.62
CA LYS A 202 22.23 6.53 -15.28
C LYS A 202 23.00 5.24 -15.09
N GLU A 203 22.44 4.10 -15.48
CA GLU A 203 23.10 2.80 -15.41
C GLU A 203 24.34 2.74 -16.30
N GLU A 204 24.31 3.36 -17.49
CA GLU A 204 25.52 3.49 -18.32
C GLU A 204 26.60 4.38 -17.69
N ARG A 205 26.23 5.45 -16.96
CA ARG A 205 27.19 6.28 -16.22
C ARG A 205 27.70 5.58 -14.97
N ASP A 206 26.80 4.97 -14.21
CA ASP A 206 27.14 4.29 -12.95
C ASP A 206 27.89 2.97 -13.20
N ASN A 207 27.61 2.27 -14.31
CA ASN A 207 28.32 1.04 -14.69
C ASN A 207 29.70 1.28 -15.33
N LYS A 208 29.97 2.47 -15.86
CA LYS A 208 31.30 2.76 -16.44
C LYS A 208 32.37 3.03 -15.40
N ASP A 209 32.03 3.46 -14.17
CA ASP A 209 32.99 3.96 -13.19
C ASP A 209 32.88 3.39 -11.78
N THR A 210 31.93 2.49 -11.46
CA THR A 210 31.85 1.89 -10.12
C THR A 210 31.96 0.37 -10.17
N PRO A 211 33.11 -0.18 -9.72
CA PRO A 211 33.26 -1.62 -9.54
C PRO A 211 32.17 -2.17 -8.59
N ASN A 212 31.75 -3.41 -8.80
CA ASN A 212 30.83 -4.09 -7.90
C ASN A 212 31.58 -4.42 -6.62
N ILE A 213 31.49 -3.52 -5.62
CA ILE A 213 32.25 -3.61 -4.37
C ILE A 213 31.64 -4.68 -3.47
N LEU A 214 30.32 -4.84 -3.48
CA LEU A 214 29.61 -5.91 -2.77
C LEU A 214 29.60 -7.16 -3.66
N ILE A 215 30.24 -8.23 -3.20
CA ILE A 215 30.31 -9.52 -3.92
C ILE A 215 29.05 -10.32 -3.68
N ASP A 216 28.67 -10.48 -2.41
CA ASP A 216 27.52 -11.27 -1.97
C ASP A 216 27.01 -10.77 -0.61
N TYR A 217 25.75 -11.05 -0.31
CA TYR A 217 25.17 -10.85 1.02
C TYR A 217 24.06 -11.85 1.32
N GLN A 218 23.90 -12.18 2.58
CA GLN A 218 22.86 -13.06 3.10
C GLN A 218 22.24 -12.44 4.36
N ILE A 219 20.93 -12.59 4.48
CA ILE A 219 20.16 -12.04 5.59
C ILE A 219 19.34 -13.17 6.21
N GLN A 220 19.45 -13.33 7.52
CA GLN A 220 18.67 -14.30 8.26
C GLN A 220 18.20 -13.75 9.62
N VAL A 221 17.03 -14.19 10.06
CA VAL A 221 16.54 -13.90 11.42
C VAL A 221 16.93 -15.09 12.30
N TYR A 222 17.74 -14.83 13.31
CA TYR A 222 18.20 -15.82 14.27
C TYR A 222 18.10 -15.28 15.69
N ASN A 223 17.51 -16.04 16.61
CA ASN A 223 17.29 -15.64 18.02
C ASN A 223 16.64 -14.27 18.19
N ASN A 224 15.64 -13.94 17.38
CA ASN A 224 14.98 -12.64 17.34
C ASN A 224 15.85 -11.44 16.92
N ASP A 225 17.05 -11.67 16.43
CA ASP A 225 17.92 -10.66 15.86
C ASP A 225 18.10 -10.87 14.36
N LEU A 226 18.40 -9.82 13.64
CA LEU A 226 18.68 -9.87 12.21
C LEU A 226 20.18 -9.94 12.00
N GLN A 227 20.64 -11.04 11.40
CA GLN A 227 22.04 -11.22 11.04
C GLN A 227 22.23 -10.93 9.55
N VAL A 228 23.16 -10.05 9.23
CA VAL A 228 23.54 -9.64 7.89
C VAL A 228 24.99 -10.04 7.63
N TYR A 229 25.16 -11.03 6.77
CA TYR A 229 26.46 -11.43 6.27
C TYR A 229 26.69 -10.74 4.93
N TYR A 230 27.88 -10.19 4.69
CA TYR A 230 28.22 -9.59 3.42
C TYR A 230 29.71 -9.66 3.15
N GLU A 231 30.08 -9.67 1.87
CA GLU A 231 31.46 -9.72 1.39
C GLU A 231 31.77 -8.53 0.53
N LEU A 232 32.89 -7.84 0.85
CA LEU A 232 33.40 -6.70 0.11
C LEU A 232 34.62 -7.07 -0.69
N LYS A 233 34.63 -6.67 -1.96
CA LYS A 233 35.80 -6.81 -2.85
C LYS A 233 36.88 -5.82 -2.54
N GLU A 234 36.53 -4.62 -2.16
CA GLU A 234 37.43 -3.48 -1.88
C GLU A 234 36.88 -2.62 -0.74
N SER A 235 37.75 -1.74 -0.22
CA SER A 235 37.38 -0.87 0.88
C SER A 235 36.26 0.09 0.50
N SER A 236 35.22 0.17 1.32
CA SER A 236 34.09 1.02 1.06
C SER A 236 33.40 1.53 2.33
N HIS A 237 32.56 2.53 2.15
CA HIS A 237 31.57 2.94 3.13
C HIS A 237 30.33 2.06 3.03
N ILE A 238 29.86 1.53 4.17
CA ILE A 238 28.67 0.69 4.29
C ILE A 238 27.66 1.34 5.20
N SER A 239 26.40 1.37 4.77
CA SER A 239 25.27 1.73 5.61
C SER A 239 24.19 0.64 5.51
N ILE A 240 23.76 0.11 6.65
CA ILE A 240 22.69 -0.88 6.74
C ILE A 240 21.58 -0.25 7.57
N ILE A 241 20.41 -0.11 6.97
CA ILE A 241 19.29 0.61 7.56
C ILE A 241 18.06 -0.30 7.57
N LEU A 242 17.42 -0.42 8.71
CA LEU A 242 16.18 -1.18 8.87
C LEU A 242 15.01 -0.22 8.99
N TYR A 243 13.97 -0.48 8.20
CA TYR A 243 12.71 0.26 8.21
C TYR A 243 11.54 -0.66 8.58
N ASN A 244 10.52 -0.10 9.20
CA ASN A 244 9.22 -0.74 9.24
C ASN A 244 8.48 -0.57 7.89
N ILE A 245 7.31 -1.19 7.76
CA ILE A 245 6.50 -1.09 6.53
C ILE A 245 5.89 0.31 6.32
N GLN A 246 5.88 1.18 7.33
CA GLN A 246 5.46 2.57 7.23
C GLN A 246 6.58 3.49 6.71
N GLY A 247 7.81 2.95 6.55
CA GLY A 247 8.98 3.69 6.11
C GLY A 247 9.70 4.42 7.24
N GLU A 248 9.37 4.13 8.50
CA GLU A 248 10.11 4.67 9.65
C GLU A 248 11.43 3.90 9.83
N GLN A 249 12.51 4.63 9.98
CA GLN A 249 13.82 4.06 10.27
C GLN A 249 13.87 3.56 11.72
N LEU A 250 14.05 2.26 11.90
CA LEU A 250 14.15 1.63 13.20
C LEU A 250 15.60 1.51 13.68
N SER A 251 16.54 1.27 12.75
CA SER A 251 17.95 1.12 13.05
C SER A 251 18.80 1.56 11.87
N ALA A 252 19.99 2.09 12.13
CA ALA A 252 20.98 2.38 11.11
C ALA A 252 22.39 2.07 11.66
N ILE A 253 23.14 1.29 10.91
CA ILE A 253 24.55 0.98 11.20
C ILE A 253 25.37 1.51 10.06
N GLN A 254 26.37 2.34 10.36
CA GLN A 254 27.30 2.89 9.38
C GLN A 254 28.72 2.45 9.70
N LYS A 255 29.45 2.01 8.68
CA LYS A 255 30.87 1.64 8.76
C LYS A 255 31.62 2.40 7.68
N TYR A 256 32.52 3.26 8.12
CA TYR A 256 33.33 4.05 7.23
C TYR A 256 34.63 3.31 6.91
N ASN A 257 35.04 3.35 5.63
CA ASN A 257 36.31 2.77 5.15
C ASN A 257 36.51 1.31 5.58
N GLN A 258 35.47 0.50 5.49
CA GLN A 258 35.56 -0.91 5.81
C GLN A 258 36.35 -1.63 4.71
N SER A 259 37.40 -2.36 5.09
CA SER A 259 38.29 -3.05 4.15
C SER A 259 37.58 -4.17 3.38
N SER A 260 38.26 -4.68 2.33
CA SER A 260 37.79 -5.94 1.69
C SER A 260 37.76 -7.09 2.68
N GLY A 261 36.79 -8.00 2.51
CA GLY A 261 36.62 -9.17 3.38
C GLY A 261 35.18 -9.51 3.67
N VAL A 262 34.97 -10.56 4.48
CA VAL A 262 33.67 -11.09 4.89
C VAL A 262 33.32 -10.54 6.26
N TYR A 263 32.08 -10.09 6.41
CA TYR A 263 31.60 -9.44 7.62
C TYR A 263 30.26 -10.03 8.07
N ASN A 264 30.01 -9.93 9.36
CA ASN A 264 28.74 -10.24 9.98
C ASN A 264 28.31 -9.07 10.87
N LEU A 265 27.11 -8.58 10.67
CA LEU A 265 26.48 -7.57 11.50
C LEU A 265 25.19 -8.09 12.10
N ILE A 266 24.94 -7.74 13.36
CA ILE A 266 23.71 -8.08 14.07
C ILE A 266 22.93 -6.80 14.32
N ILE A 267 21.68 -6.78 13.84
CA ILE A 267 20.72 -5.73 14.12
C ILE A 267 19.71 -6.28 15.12
N LYS A 268 19.67 -5.67 16.28
CA LYS A 268 18.72 -6.09 17.32
C LYS A 268 17.31 -5.65 16.95
N ILE A 269 16.43 -6.64 16.80
CA ILE A 269 15.00 -6.46 16.52
C ILE A 269 14.12 -7.16 17.55
N GLY A 270 14.72 -7.64 18.65
CA GLY A 270 14.04 -8.43 19.69
C GLY A 270 12.78 -7.76 20.22
N ASP A 271 12.85 -6.44 20.48
CA ASP A 271 11.76 -5.64 21.01
C ASP A 271 10.77 -5.14 19.94
N SER A 272 11.09 -5.34 18.66
CA SER A 272 10.20 -4.94 17.57
C SER A 272 9.05 -5.92 17.41
N PRO A 273 7.84 -5.48 17.00
CA PRO A 273 6.70 -6.36 16.75
C PRO A 273 6.99 -7.45 15.72
N LYS A 274 6.28 -8.57 15.79
CA LYS A 274 6.27 -9.56 14.71
C LYS A 274 5.70 -8.91 13.45
N GLY A 275 6.30 -9.16 12.30
CA GLY A 275 5.84 -8.53 11.07
C GLY A 275 6.90 -8.45 9.97
N LYS A 276 6.62 -7.59 9.01
CA LYS A 276 7.47 -7.35 7.84
C LYS A 276 8.31 -6.09 8.04
N TYR A 277 9.56 -6.18 7.63
CA TYR A 277 10.55 -5.09 7.68
C TYR A 277 11.26 -4.99 6.35
N ILE A 278 11.86 -3.85 6.08
CA ILE A 278 12.68 -3.60 4.90
C ILE A 278 14.10 -3.30 5.37
N LEU A 279 15.05 -4.10 4.92
CA LEU A 279 16.47 -3.84 5.15
C LEU A 279 17.08 -3.24 3.89
N GLN A 280 17.73 -2.09 4.03
CA GLN A 280 18.49 -1.46 2.97
C GLN A 280 19.98 -1.55 3.28
N ILE A 281 20.77 -2.04 2.32
CA ILE A 281 22.24 -2.06 2.37
C ILE A 281 22.74 -1.08 1.33
N VAL A 282 23.58 -0.12 1.73
CA VAL A 282 24.22 0.84 0.86
C VAL A 282 25.73 0.60 0.89
N VAL A 283 26.34 0.38 -0.26
CA VAL A 283 27.78 0.17 -0.41
C VAL A 283 28.31 1.14 -1.44
N GLY A 284 29.06 2.13 -0.99
CA GLY A 284 29.45 3.25 -1.84
C GLY A 284 28.21 3.96 -2.37
N ASN A 285 28.02 3.94 -3.69
CA ASN A 285 26.88 4.56 -4.36
C ASN A 285 25.75 3.57 -4.70
N LYS A 286 25.96 2.26 -4.45
CA LYS A 286 24.96 1.22 -4.76
C LYS A 286 24.08 0.92 -3.56
N LYS A 287 22.79 0.65 -3.84
CA LYS A 287 21.77 0.34 -2.84
C LYS A 287 21.15 -1.01 -3.15
N TYR A 288 20.97 -1.81 -2.12
CA TYR A 288 20.34 -3.12 -2.15
C TYR A 288 19.23 -3.13 -1.13
N GLY A 289 18.11 -3.76 -1.43
CA GLY A 289 16.95 -3.78 -0.54
C GLY A 289 16.39 -5.18 -0.40
N GLU A 290 16.07 -5.59 0.84
CA GLU A 290 15.53 -6.90 1.15
C GLU A 290 14.36 -6.83 2.11
N LYS A 291 13.39 -7.72 1.90
CA LYS A 291 12.26 -7.89 2.79
C LYS A 291 12.58 -8.92 3.87
N VAL A 292 12.45 -8.51 5.12
CA VAL A 292 12.68 -9.36 6.28
C VAL A 292 11.34 -9.64 6.98
N ILE A 293 11.11 -10.89 7.38
CA ILE A 293 9.91 -11.30 8.12
C ILE A 293 10.34 -11.78 9.50
N LYS A 294 9.92 -11.09 10.55
CA LYS A 294 10.02 -11.55 11.94
C LYS A 294 8.77 -12.36 12.28
N LYS A 295 8.95 -13.65 12.57
CA LYS A 295 7.85 -14.59 12.90
C LYS A 295 7.46 -14.52 14.38
#